data_7bd7b98f5c4efcd873171b95fb196e83
#
_entry.id   7bd7b98f5c4efcd873171b95fb196e83
#
_cell.length_a   1.000
_cell.length_b   1.000
_cell.length_c   1.000
_cell.angle_alpha   90.00
_cell.angle_beta   90.00
_cell.angle_gamma   90.00
#
_symmetry.space_group_name_H-M   'P 1'
#
loop_
_entity.id
_entity.type
_entity.pdbx_description
1 polymer ?
#
loop_
_entity_poly.entity_id
_entity_poly.type
_entity_poly.pdbx_seq_one_letter_code
_entity_poly.pdbx_strand_id
1 'polypeptide(L)'
;VITESNWYIHDGKPLQKIHITEKTFKAFVTMSPFLIIGCQYHLKKLKEWGFKTFEGYMDESYDELESYEQRKKVIYSEILRLNRMDKKELDDWFWSMKDILLHNYNHFFKFVDNEMIKLENIIYE
;
A
#
# COMPACT_ATOMS: atom_id res chain seq x y z
N VAL A 1 8.21 -3.77 3.85
CA VAL A 1 8.01 -3.82 2.39
C VAL A 1 7.02 -4.93 2.07
N ILE A 2 6.02 -4.60 1.27
CA ILE A 2 5.05 -5.55 0.74
C ILE A 2 5.41 -5.84 -0.71
N THR A 3 5.46 -7.12 -1.07
CA THR A 3 5.61 -7.56 -2.46
C THR A 3 4.30 -8.18 -2.91
N GLU A 4 3.58 -7.48 -3.78
CA GLU A 4 2.35 -7.98 -4.36
C GLU A 4 2.62 -8.92 -5.54
N SER A 5 1.72 -9.87 -5.75
CA SER A 5 1.76 -10.75 -6.93
C SER A 5 1.35 -9.96 -8.19
N ASN A 6 1.83 -10.37 -9.35
CA ASN A 6 1.45 -9.79 -10.66
C ASN A 6 1.95 -8.35 -10.91
N TRP A 7 3.16 -8.06 -10.50
CA TRP A 7 3.85 -6.82 -10.88
C TRP A 7 4.63 -6.95 -12.21
N TYR A 8 4.54 -8.12 -12.86
CA TYR A 8 5.21 -8.41 -14.12
C TYR A 8 4.43 -7.95 -15.34
N ILE A 9 5.20 -7.56 -16.36
CA ILE A 9 4.73 -7.50 -17.75
C ILE A 9 4.62 -8.93 -18.25
N HIS A 10 3.41 -9.40 -18.54
CA HIS A 10 3.22 -10.67 -19.25
C HIS A 10 3.17 -10.38 -20.76
N ASP A 11 4.02 -11.04 -21.53
CA ASP A 11 4.11 -10.87 -23.00
C ASP A 11 4.37 -9.42 -23.48
N GLY A 12 5.18 -8.65 -22.74
CA GLY A 12 5.55 -7.28 -23.11
C GLY A 12 4.45 -6.25 -22.94
N LYS A 13 3.30 -6.62 -22.35
CA LYS A 13 2.19 -5.70 -22.07
C LYS A 13 2.07 -5.44 -20.56
N PRO A 14 1.87 -4.17 -20.14
CA PRO A 14 1.60 -3.88 -18.73
C PRO A 14 0.31 -4.59 -18.30
N LEU A 15 0.33 -5.20 -17.11
CA LEU A 15 -0.88 -5.75 -16.51
C LEU A 15 -1.89 -4.62 -16.31
N GLN A 16 -3.04 -4.71 -16.97
CA GLN A 16 -4.11 -3.71 -16.90
C GLN A 16 -4.90 -3.77 -15.58
N LYS A 17 -4.62 -4.76 -14.72
CA LYS A 17 -5.41 -4.99 -13.51
C LYS A 17 -4.53 -4.90 -12.26
N ILE A 18 -4.85 -3.94 -11.42
CA ILE A 18 -4.21 -3.78 -10.10
C ILE A 18 -4.74 -4.88 -9.19
N HIS A 19 -3.85 -5.72 -8.69
CA HIS A 19 -4.17 -6.74 -7.69
C HIS A 19 -3.70 -6.26 -6.32
N ILE A 20 -4.67 -6.08 -5.43
CA ILE A 20 -4.43 -5.81 -4.01
C ILE A 20 -4.83 -7.08 -3.26
N THR A 21 -3.90 -7.64 -2.52
CA THR A 21 -4.09 -8.93 -1.86
C THR A 21 -4.11 -8.77 -0.33
N GLU A 22 -4.30 -9.89 0.35
CA GLU A 22 -4.22 -9.98 1.80
C GLU A 22 -2.92 -9.43 2.39
N LYS A 23 -1.85 -9.37 1.62
CA LYS A 23 -0.55 -8.82 2.06
C LYS A 23 -0.65 -7.34 2.41
N THR A 24 -1.33 -6.56 1.57
CA THR A 24 -1.60 -5.13 1.83
C THR A 24 -2.56 -4.99 3.01
N PHE A 25 -3.64 -5.76 3.05
CA PHE A 25 -4.62 -5.72 4.15
C PHE A 25 -4.02 -6.12 5.50
N LYS A 26 -3.07 -7.05 5.50
CA LYS A 26 -2.33 -7.40 6.72
C LYS A 26 -1.61 -6.19 7.32
N ALA A 27 -1.05 -5.30 6.51
CA ALA A 27 -0.40 -4.09 7.01
C ALA A 27 -1.39 -3.16 7.71
N PHE A 28 -2.63 -3.05 7.23
CA PHE A 28 -3.66 -2.27 7.91
C PHE A 28 -4.03 -2.84 9.28
N VAL A 29 -4.24 -4.15 9.35
CA VAL A 29 -4.61 -4.85 10.60
C VAL A 29 -3.48 -4.82 11.62
N THR A 30 -2.23 -4.86 11.18
CA THR A 30 -1.06 -4.78 12.06
C THR A 30 -0.58 -3.35 12.33
N MET A 31 -1.32 -2.34 11.86
CA MET A 31 -0.95 -0.93 11.97
C MET A 31 0.50 -0.66 11.54
N SER A 32 0.89 -1.22 10.41
CA SER A 32 2.25 -1.11 9.89
C SER A 32 2.31 -0.15 8.70
N PRO A 33 3.22 0.84 8.71
CA PRO A 33 3.51 1.59 7.50
C PRO A 33 4.17 0.69 6.45
N PHE A 34 3.96 0.99 5.17
CA PHE A 34 4.42 0.10 4.11
C PHE A 34 4.94 0.83 2.88
N LEU A 35 5.86 0.19 2.19
CA LEU A 35 6.26 0.43 0.81
C LEU A 35 5.82 -0.79 -0.01
N ILE A 36 5.24 -0.57 -1.17
CA ILE A 36 4.67 -1.66 -2.00
C ILE A 36 5.49 -1.84 -3.27
N ILE A 37 6.04 -3.04 -3.44
CA ILE A 37 6.56 -3.51 -4.72
C ILE A 37 5.39 -4.17 -5.44
N GLY A 38 4.80 -3.43 -6.37
CA GLY A 38 3.61 -3.85 -7.09
C GLY A 38 3.51 -3.18 -8.46
N CYS A 39 2.33 -3.24 -9.06
CA CYS A 39 2.06 -2.52 -10.31
C CYS A 39 1.95 -1.02 -10.09
N GLN A 40 2.05 -0.26 -11.19
CA GLN A 40 1.82 1.18 -11.19
C GLN A 40 0.42 1.51 -10.65
N TYR A 41 0.28 2.62 -9.96
CA TYR A 41 -0.98 3.12 -9.38
C TYR A 41 -1.61 2.25 -8.27
N HIS A 42 -0.82 1.43 -7.61
CA HIS A 42 -1.29 0.61 -6.48
C HIS A 42 -1.75 1.50 -5.30
N LEU A 43 -0.94 2.49 -4.93
CA LEU A 43 -1.30 3.45 -3.86
C LEU A 43 -2.49 4.32 -4.26
N LYS A 44 -2.56 4.75 -5.52
CA LYS A 44 -3.72 5.47 -6.05
C LYS A 44 -5.00 4.65 -5.86
N LYS A 45 -4.96 3.36 -6.14
CA LYS A 45 -6.11 2.47 -5.95
C LYS A 45 -6.53 2.34 -4.49
N LEU A 46 -5.58 2.25 -3.58
CA LEU A 46 -5.88 2.26 -2.14
C LEU A 46 -6.57 3.57 -1.72
N LYS A 47 -6.11 4.71 -2.21
CA LYS A 47 -6.76 6.03 -1.96
C LYS A 47 -8.20 6.05 -2.49
N GLU A 48 -8.46 5.50 -3.67
CA GLU A 48 -9.82 5.37 -4.24
C GLU A 48 -10.74 4.52 -3.36
N TRP A 49 -10.19 3.54 -2.66
CA TRP A 49 -10.93 2.70 -1.70
C TRP A 49 -11.06 3.34 -0.31
N GLY A 50 -10.57 4.56 -0.12
CA GLY A 50 -10.69 5.32 1.13
C GLY A 50 -9.57 5.09 2.14
N PHE A 51 -8.55 4.31 1.79
CA PHE A 51 -7.34 4.18 2.62
C PHE A 51 -6.43 5.39 2.48
N LYS A 52 -5.67 5.68 3.51
CA LYS A 52 -4.63 6.71 3.50
C LYS A 52 -3.28 6.08 3.21
N THR A 53 -2.47 6.76 2.44
CA THR A 53 -1.07 6.40 2.20
C THR A 53 -0.14 7.26 3.04
N PHE A 54 1.16 7.08 2.89
CA PHE A 54 2.16 7.72 3.75
C PHE A 54 2.86 8.88 3.04
N GLU A 55 2.14 9.57 2.16
CA GLU A 55 2.61 10.78 1.49
C GLU A 55 3.06 11.84 2.51
N GLY A 56 4.23 12.41 2.31
CA GLY A 56 4.87 13.33 3.27
C GLY A 56 5.73 12.65 4.35
N TYR A 57 5.59 11.33 4.54
CA TYR A 57 6.41 10.53 5.45
C TYR A 57 7.37 9.60 4.70
N MET A 58 6.99 9.21 3.49
CA MET A 58 7.78 8.40 2.58
C MET A 58 7.72 8.98 1.17
N ASP A 59 8.74 8.71 0.36
CA ASP A 59 8.69 9.01 -1.07
C ASP A 59 7.81 7.96 -1.77
N GLU A 60 6.60 8.36 -2.12
CA GLU A 60 5.62 7.54 -2.83
C GLU A 60 5.62 7.78 -4.35
N SER A 61 6.58 8.54 -4.88
CA SER A 61 6.67 8.82 -6.31
C SER A 61 6.83 7.57 -7.17
N TYR A 62 7.25 6.46 -6.58
CA TYR A 62 7.33 5.17 -7.26
C TYR A 62 5.98 4.68 -7.80
N ASP A 63 4.86 5.10 -7.22
CA ASP A 63 3.54 4.64 -7.62
C ASP A 63 3.15 5.06 -9.04
N GLU A 64 3.65 6.22 -9.48
CA GLU A 64 3.36 6.77 -10.80
C GLU A 64 4.37 6.34 -11.89
N LEU A 65 5.50 5.76 -11.50
CA LEU A 65 6.55 5.36 -12.44
C LEU A 65 6.13 4.10 -13.22
N GLU A 66 6.18 4.18 -14.55
CA GLU A 66 5.87 3.05 -15.43
C GLU A 66 6.93 1.93 -15.31
N SER A 67 8.20 2.31 -15.28
CA SER A 67 9.31 1.36 -15.22
C SER A 67 9.41 0.69 -13.85
N TYR A 68 9.33 -0.64 -13.84
CA TYR A 68 9.56 -1.45 -12.64
C TYR A 68 10.93 -1.20 -12.01
N GLU A 69 11.96 -1.08 -12.82
CA GLU A 69 13.31 -0.83 -12.33
C GLU A 69 13.43 0.55 -11.67
N GLN A 70 12.75 1.57 -12.19
CA GLN A 70 12.71 2.89 -11.57
C GLN A 70 11.92 2.85 -10.25
N ARG A 71 10.77 2.14 -10.20
CA ARG A 71 10.02 1.95 -8.96
C ARG A 71 10.86 1.30 -7.87
N LYS A 72 11.57 0.21 -8.20
CA LYS A 72 12.49 -0.45 -7.25
C LYS A 72 13.55 0.50 -6.71
N LYS A 73 14.15 1.34 -7.56
CA LYS A 73 15.18 2.29 -7.13
C LYS A 73 14.65 3.28 -6.09
N VAL A 74 13.47 3.83 -6.28
CA VAL A 74 12.85 4.75 -5.31
C VAL A 74 12.57 4.02 -4.00
N ILE A 75 11.95 2.86 -4.05
CA ILE A 75 11.66 2.05 -2.85
C ILE A 75 12.94 1.69 -2.11
N TYR A 76 13.98 1.28 -2.82
CA TYR A 76 15.28 0.96 -2.22
C TYR A 76 15.90 2.18 -1.54
N SER A 77 15.83 3.36 -2.17
CA SER A 77 16.30 4.61 -1.57
C SER A 77 15.58 4.94 -0.27
N GLU A 78 14.27 4.73 -0.21
CA GLU A 78 13.49 4.91 1.02
C GLU A 78 13.87 3.92 2.12
N ILE A 79 14.08 2.66 1.78
CA ILE A 79 14.57 1.65 2.73
C ILE A 79 15.92 2.08 3.31
N LEU A 80 16.84 2.55 2.46
CA LEU A 80 18.15 3.04 2.93
C LEU A 80 18.02 4.28 3.81
N ARG A 81 17.12 5.20 3.48
CA ARG A 81 16.85 6.40 4.30
C ARG A 81 16.38 6.01 5.69
N LEU A 82 15.39 5.12 5.78
CA LEU A 82 14.86 4.63 7.06
C LEU A 82 15.89 3.85 7.86
N ASN A 83 16.72 3.06 7.18
CA ASN A 83 17.79 2.29 7.84
C ASN A 83 18.92 3.15 8.43
N ARG A 84 19.04 4.40 8.00
CA ARG A 84 20.02 5.36 8.55
C ARG A 84 19.51 6.12 9.78
N MET A 85 18.22 6.06 10.05
CA MET A 85 17.64 6.67 11.24
C MET A 85 18.13 5.94 12.49
N ASP A 86 18.44 6.68 13.53
CA ASP A 86 18.63 6.09 14.85
C ASP A 86 17.26 5.63 15.43
N LYS A 87 17.31 4.93 16.56
CA LYS A 87 16.10 4.40 17.18
C LYS A 87 15.10 5.49 17.53
N LYS A 88 15.55 6.62 18.05
CA LYS A 88 14.68 7.72 18.43
C LYS A 88 14.04 8.37 17.22
N GLU A 89 14.81 8.63 16.19
CA GLU A 89 14.30 9.18 14.91
C GLU A 89 13.26 8.26 14.28
N LEU A 90 13.51 6.94 14.29
CA LEU A 90 12.58 5.95 13.75
C LEU A 90 11.30 5.87 14.57
N ASP A 91 11.38 5.91 15.90
CA ASP A 91 10.23 5.93 16.79
C ASP A 91 9.39 7.21 16.56
N ASP A 92 10.02 8.37 16.51
CA ASP A 92 9.34 9.66 16.26
C ASP A 92 8.66 9.65 14.87
N TRP A 93 9.34 9.16 13.86
CA TRP A 93 8.78 9.00 12.52
C TRP A 93 7.57 8.06 12.50
N PHE A 94 7.66 6.89 13.14
CA PHE A 94 6.56 5.94 13.23
C PHE A 94 5.33 6.56 13.92
N TRP A 95 5.52 7.17 15.09
CA TRP A 95 4.43 7.75 15.85
C TRP A 95 3.81 8.98 15.20
N SER A 96 4.55 9.70 14.34
CA SER A 96 3.99 10.80 13.56
C SER A 96 2.90 10.37 12.57
N MET A 97 2.86 9.08 12.19
CA MET A 97 1.85 8.50 11.29
C MET A 97 0.66 7.85 12.03
N LYS A 98 0.56 8.00 13.35
CA LYS A 98 -0.46 7.34 14.17
C LYS A 98 -1.88 7.50 13.62
N ASP A 99 -2.25 8.70 13.19
CA ASP A 99 -3.61 8.97 12.70
C ASP A 99 -3.90 8.26 11.38
N ILE A 100 -2.89 8.12 10.51
CA ILE A 100 -3.01 7.34 9.26
C ILE A 100 -3.19 5.86 9.59
N LEU A 101 -2.37 5.33 10.50
CA LEU A 101 -2.43 3.92 10.88
C LEU A 101 -3.77 3.56 11.52
N LEU A 102 -4.29 4.40 12.43
CA LEU A 102 -5.60 4.22 13.05
C LEU A 102 -6.74 4.35 12.04
N HIS A 103 -6.66 5.33 11.12
CA HIS A 103 -7.65 5.46 10.04
C HIS A 103 -7.72 4.18 9.22
N ASN A 104 -6.59 3.67 8.76
CA ASN A 104 -6.54 2.48 7.91
C ASN A 104 -7.03 1.22 8.65
N TYR A 105 -6.66 1.05 9.91
CA TYR A 105 -7.16 -0.03 10.76
C TYR A 105 -8.69 0.00 10.85
N ASN A 106 -9.27 1.12 11.24
CA ASN A 106 -10.72 1.25 11.38
C ASN A 106 -11.45 1.15 10.04
N HIS A 107 -10.87 1.75 8.99
CA HIS A 107 -11.44 1.71 7.65
C HIS A 107 -11.46 0.31 7.06
N PHE A 108 -10.45 -0.51 7.34
CA PHE A 108 -10.37 -1.89 6.86
C PHE A 108 -11.61 -2.71 7.24
N PHE A 109 -12.03 -2.67 8.49
CA PHE A 109 -13.20 -3.43 8.95
C PHE A 109 -14.49 -2.94 8.29
N LYS A 110 -14.68 -1.63 8.15
CA LYS A 110 -15.83 -1.06 7.42
C LYS A 110 -15.81 -1.45 5.94
N PHE A 111 -14.64 -1.47 5.34
CA PHE A 111 -14.46 -1.87 3.94
C PHE A 111 -14.84 -3.35 3.74
N VAL A 112 -14.37 -4.23 4.61
CA VAL A 112 -14.70 -5.67 4.55
C VAL A 112 -16.19 -5.89 4.75
N ASP A 113 -16.81 -5.26 5.75
CA ASP A 113 -18.25 -5.39 6.00
C ASP A 113 -19.07 -4.93 4.78
N ASN A 114 -18.71 -3.81 4.16
CA ASN A 114 -19.38 -3.33 2.96
C ASN A 114 -19.24 -4.28 1.76
N GLU A 115 -18.07 -4.88 1.57
CA GLU A 115 -17.85 -5.86 0.50
C GLU A 115 -18.61 -7.17 0.75
N MET A 116 -18.71 -7.60 2.00
CA MET A 116 -19.52 -8.77 2.38
C MET A 116 -21.01 -8.54 2.09
N ILE A 117 -21.56 -7.36 2.45
CA ILE A 117 -22.95 -7.00 2.15
C ILE A 117 -23.22 -7.00 0.65
N LYS A 118 -22.29 -6.50 -0.16
CA LYS A 118 -22.43 -6.55 -1.63
C LYS A 118 -22.48 -7.99 -2.15
N LEU A 119 -21.63 -8.87 -1.62
CA LEU A 119 -21.62 -10.28 -2.00
C LEU A 119 -22.93 -10.99 -1.60
N GLU A 120 -23.42 -10.74 -0.40
CA GLU A 120 -24.72 -11.28 0.06
C GLU A 120 -25.86 -10.86 -0.87
N ASN A 121 -25.93 -9.58 -1.25
CA ASN A 121 -26.95 -9.10 -2.17
C ASN A 121 -26.88 -9.77 -3.55
N ILE A 122 -25.68 -10.10 -4.05
CA ILE A 122 -25.50 -10.83 -5.32
C ILE A 122 -25.97 -12.28 -5.21
N ILE A 123 -25.73 -12.94 -4.06
CA ILE A 123 -26.06 -14.34 -3.85
C ILE A 123 -27.58 -14.54 -3.68
N TYR A 124 -28.26 -13.58 -3.07
CA TYR A 124 -29.70 -13.69 -2.73
C TYR A 124 -30.62 -12.95 -3.72
N GLU A 125 -30.08 -12.35 -4.76
CA GLU A 125 -30.85 -11.89 -5.93
C GLU A 125 -31.11 -13.03 -6.91
#